data_f20e4058b3e3690002e3c673f92076fb
#
_entry.id   f20e4058b3e3690002e3c673f92076fb
#
_cell.length_a   1.000
_cell.length_b   1.000
_cell.length_c   1.000
_cell.angle_alpha   90.00
_cell.angle_beta   90.00
_cell.angle_gamma   90.00
#
_symmetry.space_group_name_H-M   'P 1'
#
loop_
_entity.id
_entity.type
_entity.pdbx_description
1 polymer ?
#
loop_
_entity_poly.entity_id
_entity_poly.type
_entity_poly.pdbx_seq_one_letter_code
_entity_poly.pdbx_strand_id
1 'polypeptide(L)'
;GQTIAQVREGTPDVAMRLVAIYRRFADEPDRFVPCSGSTRIEPGDEVFVLAAREHIPFVLASLHRRIDQPQRPVRRIMIAGGGDVGLRLAHQLGREPGRFHVKVIDHRPERCIALASALPANVLVLQGVATDEKLLESESIEEVDLFLALTDDDENNIMSSLLAKRMGASRVLALINRRSYADLMHGTQIDIALSPAQAMLGELLAHVRRGDVQAVHSLRRGVAEALEIVARGDRKSSRVIGRKMGDLRLPENVHMGLIVRGLPETGAAPAHSDASSQLPPLPPPPQPQVIIPHSHTVIESNDHVVFFLPNKRLVSDVEKLFRVSATFF
;
A
#
# COMPACT_ATOMS: atom_id res chain seq x y z
N GLY A 1 -9.22 -10.68 19.13
CA GLY A 1 -9.91 -11.80 19.79
C GLY A 1 -10.95 -12.53 18.92
N GLN A 2 -11.23 -12.07 17.69
CA GLN A 2 -12.14 -12.75 16.76
C GLN A 2 -11.36 -13.74 15.89
N THR A 3 -12.03 -14.81 15.45
CA THR A 3 -11.48 -15.71 14.43
C THR A 3 -11.63 -15.10 13.05
N ILE A 4 -10.82 -15.56 12.08
CA ILE A 4 -10.93 -15.14 10.67
C ILE A 4 -12.33 -15.42 10.12
N ALA A 5 -12.93 -16.57 10.49
CA ALA A 5 -14.30 -16.90 10.10
C ALA A 5 -15.31 -15.86 10.61
N GLN A 6 -15.21 -15.46 11.89
CA GLN A 6 -16.08 -14.44 12.47
C GLN A 6 -15.93 -13.05 11.83
N VAL A 7 -14.70 -12.68 11.44
CA VAL A 7 -14.48 -11.43 10.69
C VAL A 7 -15.18 -11.48 9.34
N ARG A 8 -15.09 -12.63 8.64
CA ARG A 8 -15.75 -12.84 7.34
C ARG A 8 -17.27 -12.83 7.45
N GLU A 9 -17.83 -13.49 8.47
CA GLU A 9 -19.28 -13.48 8.74
C GLU A 9 -19.81 -12.07 9.05
N GLY A 10 -18.99 -11.26 9.70
CA GLY A 10 -19.34 -9.86 9.99
C GLY A 10 -19.24 -8.91 8.78
N THR A 11 -18.73 -9.39 7.63
CA THR A 11 -18.51 -8.59 6.42
C THR A 11 -18.89 -9.38 5.15
N PRO A 12 -20.13 -9.91 5.04
CA PRO A 12 -20.51 -10.83 3.95
C PRO A 12 -20.45 -10.18 2.57
N ASP A 13 -20.75 -8.88 2.48
CA ASP A 13 -20.86 -8.13 1.22
C ASP A 13 -19.52 -7.54 0.75
N VAL A 14 -18.43 -7.80 1.48
CA VAL A 14 -17.11 -7.27 1.16
C VAL A 14 -16.22 -8.34 0.54
N ALA A 15 -15.86 -8.13 -0.72
CA ALA A 15 -14.87 -8.98 -1.38
C ALA A 15 -13.48 -8.71 -0.78
N MET A 16 -13.15 -9.44 0.30
CA MET A 16 -11.84 -9.37 0.96
C MET A 16 -11.29 -10.76 1.28
N ARG A 17 -9.96 -10.87 1.33
CA ARG A 17 -9.28 -12.06 1.82
C ARG A 17 -8.16 -11.69 2.78
N LEU A 18 -8.21 -12.25 3.96
CA LEU A 18 -7.12 -12.21 4.93
C LEU A 18 -6.09 -13.25 4.49
N VAL A 19 -4.90 -12.81 4.10
CA VAL A 19 -3.88 -13.66 3.46
C VAL A 19 -2.77 -14.04 4.41
N ALA A 20 -2.49 -13.22 5.43
CA ALA A 20 -1.46 -13.51 6.42
C ALA A 20 -1.70 -12.76 7.72
N ILE A 21 -1.21 -13.31 8.80
CA ILE A 21 -1.07 -12.67 10.11
C ILE A 21 0.40 -12.79 10.50
N TYR A 22 1.02 -11.68 10.82
CA TYR A 22 2.35 -11.68 11.42
C TYR A 22 2.22 -11.36 12.90
N ARG A 23 2.72 -12.28 13.72
CA ARG A 23 2.59 -12.22 15.19
C ARG A 23 3.94 -12.06 15.83
N ARG A 24 3.99 -11.18 16.82
CA ARG A 24 5.13 -11.00 17.70
C ARG A 24 4.97 -11.93 18.90
N PHE A 25 6.04 -12.63 19.23
CA PHE A 25 6.10 -13.50 20.38
C PHE A 25 7.09 -12.92 21.40
N ALA A 26 6.79 -13.06 22.69
CA ALA A 26 7.66 -12.53 23.73
C ALA A 26 9.01 -13.28 23.80
N ASP A 27 8.96 -14.60 23.64
CA ASP A 27 10.10 -15.50 23.87
C ASP A 27 10.55 -16.26 22.62
N GLU A 28 9.89 -16.03 21.46
CA GLU A 28 10.21 -16.67 20.20
C GLU A 28 10.36 -15.64 19.07
N PRO A 29 11.05 -15.99 17.97
CA PRO A 29 11.11 -15.11 16.80
C PRO A 29 9.72 -14.81 16.23
N ASP A 30 9.52 -13.57 15.86
CA ASP A 30 8.33 -13.12 15.15
C ASP A 30 8.14 -13.90 13.85
N ARG A 31 6.91 -14.32 13.55
CA ARG A 31 6.63 -15.15 12.36
C ARG A 31 5.22 -14.95 11.82
N PHE A 32 5.05 -15.39 10.58
CA PHE A 32 3.72 -15.55 10.00
C PHE A 32 2.99 -16.73 10.64
N VAL A 33 1.74 -16.50 11.02
CA VAL A 33 0.84 -17.50 11.56
C VAL A 33 -0.01 -18.03 10.40
N PRO A 34 -0.19 -19.37 10.26
CA PRO A 34 -1.06 -19.94 9.25
C PRO A 34 -2.49 -19.38 9.35
N CYS A 35 -3.05 -18.95 8.22
CA CYS A 35 -4.40 -18.39 8.16
C CYS A 35 -5.42 -19.48 7.83
N SER A 36 -6.21 -19.87 8.81
CA SER A 36 -7.39 -20.72 8.66
C SER A 36 -8.62 -20.00 9.22
N GLY A 37 -9.83 -20.48 8.91
CA GLY A 37 -11.05 -19.90 9.48
C GLY A 37 -11.08 -19.89 11.01
N SER A 38 -10.40 -20.85 11.65
CA SER A 38 -10.29 -20.96 13.12
C SER A 38 -9.17 -20.12 13.72
N THR A 39 -8.26 -19.55 12.92
CA THR A 39 -7.17 -18.73 13.42
C THR A 39 -7.72 -17.48 14.08
N ARG A 40 -7.32 -17.23 15.33
CA ARG A 40 -7.73 -16.08 16.13
C ARG A 40 -6.76 -14.91 15.91
N ILE A 41 -7.31 -13.74 15.66
CA ILE A 41 -6.55 -12.48 15.59
C ILE A 41 -6.35 -11.97 17.02
N GLU A 42 -5.13 -11.66 17.40
CA GLU A 42 -4.75 -11.20 18.73
C GLU A 42 -4.34 -9.72 18.71
N PRO A 43 -4.43 -9.01 19.85
CA PRO A 43 -3.91 -7.66 19.96
C PRO A 43 -2.41 -7.64 19.65
N GLY A 44 -1.98 -6.68 18.78
CA GLY A 44 -0.59 -6.58 18.34
C GLY A 44 -0.25 -7.37 17.08
N ASP A 45 -1.17 -8.20 16.56
CA ASP A 45 -1.01 -8.86 15.26
C ASP A 45 -1.02 -7.83 14.12
N GLU A 46 -0.13 -8.01 13.16
CA GLU A 46 -0.20 -7.33 11.86
C GLU A 46 -0.96 -8.21 10.87
N VAL A 47 -2.09 -7.73 10.43
CA VAL A 47 -3.00 -8.49 9.55
C VAL A 47 -2.87 -7.99 8.12
N PHE A 48 -2.62 -8.90 7.18
CA PHE A 48 -2.52 -8.61 5.75
C PHE A 48 -3.83 -9.00 5.07
N VAL A 49 -4.49 -7.99 4.50
CA VAL A 49 -5.80 -8.16 3.83
C VAL A 49 -5.70 -7.68 2.39
N LEU A 50 -6.23 -8.46 1.47
CA LEU A 50 -6.46 -8.07 0.08
C LEU A 50 -7.95 -7.83 -0.13
N ALA A 51 -8.27 -6.67 -0.71
CA ALA A 51 -9.63 -6.26 -1.03
C ALA A 51 -9.63 -5.30 -2.22
N ALA A 52 -10.79 -5.13 -2.87
CA ALA A 52 -10.97 -4.05 -3.85
C ALA A 52 -10.75 -2.69 -3.16
N ARG A 53 -10.16 -1.75 -3.88
CA ARG A 53 -9.77 -0.42 -3.35
C ARG A 53 -10.92 0.31 -2.66
N GLU A 54 -12.10 0.23 -3.24
CA GLU A 54 -13.34 0.81 -2.72
C GLU A 54 -13.79 0.22 -1.39
N HIS A 55 -13.46 -1.05 -1.13
CA HIS A 55 -13.79 -1.75 0.10
C HIS A 55 -12.79 -1.54 1.24
N ILE A 56 -11.57 -1.03 0.96
CA ILE A 56 -10.51 -0.86 1.98
C ILE A 56 -10.98 -0.05 3.20
N PRO A 57 -11.67 1.12 3.05
CA PRO A 57 -12.13 1.88 4.21
C PRO A 57 -13.08 1.08 5.11
N PHE A 58 -13.96 0.28 4.51
CA PHE A 58 -14.91 -0.56 5.25
C PHE A 58 -14.19 -1.72 5.96
N VAL A 59 -13.22 -2.36 5.30
CA VAL A 59 -12.39 -3.42 5.90
C VAL A 59 -11.64 -2.88 7.12
N LEU A 60 -11.02 -1.71 6.99
CA LEU A 60 -10.33 -1.07 8.11
C LEU A 60 -11.29 -0.78 9.27
N ALA A 61 -12.45 -0.22 8.99
CA ALA A 61 -13.47 0.05 10.02
C ALA A 61 -13.95 -1.24 10.72
N SER A 62 -14.10 -2.34 10.00
CA SER A 62 -14.54 -3.63 10.55
C SER A 62 -13.48 -4.28 11.44
N LEU A 63 -12.21 -4.18 11.08
CA LEU A 63 -11.09 -4.72 11.86
C LEU A 63 -10.81 -3.87 13.11
N HIS A 64 -11.07 -2.57 13.07
CA HIS A 64 -10.85 -1.63 14.16
C HIS A 64 -12.09 -1.43 15.06
N ARG A 65 -13.07 -2.30 15.03
CA ARG A 65 -14.36 -2.18 15.78
C ARG A 65 -14.25 -1.94 17.29
N ARG A 66 -13.06 -2.03 17.89
CA ARG A 66 -12.81 -1.79 19.32
C ARG A 66 -11.97 -0.56 19.63
N ILE A 67 -11.73 0.31 18.66
CA ILE A 67 -11.19 1.61 19.01
C ILE A 67 -12.42 2.46 19.38
N ASP A 68 -12.61 2.71 20.67
CA ASP A 68 -13.63 3.61 21.23
C ASP A 68 -13.49 5.07 20.75
N GLN A 69 -12.54 5.32 19.88
CA GLN A 69 -12.38 6.57 19.16
C GLN A 69 -12.48 6.28 17.65
N PRO A 70 -13.53 6.79 16.98
CA PRO A 70 -13.55 6.78 15.52
C PRO A 70 -12.25 7.45 15.06
N GLN A 71 -11.44 6.76 14.25
CA GLN A 71 -10.25 7.39 13.68
C GLN A 71 -10.71 8.67 12.98
N ARG A 72 -10.35 9.82 13.55
CA ARG A 72 -10.67 11.10 12.95
C ARG A 72 -10.05 11.11 11.56
N PRO A 73 -10.81 11.45 10.53
CA PRO A 73 -10.25 11.58 9.19
C PRO A 73 -9.11 12.59 9.23
N VAL A 74 -8.00 12.26 8.56
CA VAL A 74 -6.88 13.21 8.47
C VAL A 74 -7.35 14.45 7.73
N ARG A 75 -7.28 15.58 8.41
CA ARG A 75 -7.62 16.90 7.84
C ARG A 75 -6.51 17.91 8.04
N ARG A 76 -5.89 17.95 9.22
CA ARG A 76 -4.81 18.88 9.56
C ARG A 76 -3.48 18.19 9.39
N ILE A 77 -2.70 18.65 8.43
CA ILE A 77 -1.43 18.06 8.03
C ILE A 77 -0.32 19.09 8.21
N MET A 78 0.75 18.68 8.88
CA MET A 78 1.96 19.48 9.00
C MET A 78 3.12 18.75 8.36
N ILE A 79 3.82 19.40 7.43
CA ILE A 79 4.95 18.87 6.69
C ILE A 79 6.21 19.60 7.13
N ALA A 80 7.17 18.91 7.71
CA ALA A 80 8.51 19.40 7.99
C ALA A 80 9.44 19.05 6.82
N GLY A 81 9.94 20.10 6.15
CA GLY A 81 10.79 19.98 4.97
C GLY A 81 10.06 20.36 3.69
N GLY A 82 10.41 21.54 3.16
CA GLY A 82 9.92 22.06 1.89
C GLY A 82 10.74 21.64 0.67
N GLY A 83 11.48 20.52 0.74
CA GLY A 83 12.19 19.94 -0.39
C GLY A 83 11.25 19.47 -1.51
N ASP A 84 11.77 18.74 -2.49
CA ASP A 84 10.97 18.31 -3.65
C ASP A 84 9.81 17.40 -3.28
N VAL A 85 10.01 16.50 -2.31
CA VAL A 85 8.96 15.61 -1.80
C VAL A 85 7.88 16.41 -1.08
N GLY A 86 8.28 17.29 -0.14
CA GLY A 86 7.35 18.12 0.62
C GLY A 86 6.56 19.08 -0.26
N LEU A 87 7.21 19.76 -1.22
CA LEU A 87 6.55 20.63 -2.18
C LEU A 87 5.49 19.88 -3.01
N ARG A 88 5.85 18.73 -3.60
CA ARG A 88 4.92 17.95 -4.44
C ARG A 88 3.73 17.46 -3.63
N LEU A 89 3.98 16.95 -2.43
CA LEU A 89 2.92 16.47 -1.55
C LEU A 89 1.99 17.63 -1.10
N ALA A 90 2.57 18.73 -0.64
CA ALA A 90 1.80 19.93 -0.23
C ALA A 90 0.95 20.49 -1.39
N HIS A 91 1.51 20.52 -2.61
CA HIS A 91 0.79 20.94 -3.80
C HIS A 91 -0.39 20.00 -4.13
N GLN A 92 -0.18 18.68 -4.05
CA GLN A 92 -1.25 17.70 -4.30
C GLN A 92 -2.37 17.81 -3.26
N LEU A 93 -2.03 17.89 -1.98
CA LEU A 93 -3.00 18.04 -0.88
C LEU A 93 -3.73 19.37 -0.95
N GLY A 94 -3.04 20.45 -1.31
CA GLY A 94 -3.61 21.80 -1.46
C GLY A 94 -4.66 21.92 -2.57
N ARG A 95 -4.71 20.96 -3.51
CA ARG A 95 -5.78 20.91 -4.54
C ARG A 95 -7.15 20.48 -3.99
N GLU A 96 -7.20 20.00 -2.76
CA GLU A 96 -8.44 19.60 -2.06
C GLU A 96 -8.70 20.50 -0.83
N PRO A 97 -8.94 21.82 -0.99
CA PRO A 97 -8.98 22.80 0.12
C PRO A 97 -10.12 22.53 1.12
N GLY A 98 -11.20 21.87 0.68
CA GLY A 98 -12.31 21.49 1.56
C GLY A 98 -12.01 20.24 2.40
N ARG A 99 -10.94 19.52 2.10
CA ARG A 99 -10.57 18.27 2.75
C ARG A 99 -9.35 18.40 3.65
N PHE A 100 -8.32 19.13 3.20
CA PHE A 100 -7.04 19.22 3.90
C PHE A 100 -6.66 20.67 4.25
N HIS A 101 -6.16 20.85 5.47
CA HIS A 101 -5.46 22.07 5.92
C HIS A 101 -3.99 21.71 6.06
N VAL A 102 -3.16 22.30 5.21
CA VAL A 102 -1.75 21.93 5.11
C VAL A 102 -0.86 23.07 5.58
N LYS A 103 0.09 22.76 6.47
CA LYS A 103 1.18 23.64 6.87
C LYS A 103 2.50 23.03 6.45
N VAL A 104 3.42 23.84 5.90
CA VAL A 104 4.77 23.40 5.52
C VAL A 104 5.78 24.23 6.30
N ILE A 105 6.71 23.56 6.98
CA ILE A 105 7.80 24.19 7.72
C ILE A 105 9.12 23.97 6.96
N ASP A 106 9.87 25.05 6.68
CA ASP A 106 11.25 24.97 6.20
C ASP A 106 12.10 26.04 6.91
N HIS A 107 13.35 25.72 7.21
CA HIS A 107 14.24 26.63 7.91
C HIS A 107 14.86 27.68 6.99
N ARG A 108 14.88 27.48 5.68
CA ARG A 108 15.52 28.35 4.69
C ARG A 108 14.55 29.43 4.20
N PRO A 109 14.84 30.72 4.42
CA PRO A 109 13.96 31.84 4.01
C PRO A 109 13.65 31.83 2.52
N GLU A 110 14.65 31.64 1.67
CA GLU A 110 14.52 31.63 0.22
C GLU A 110 13.65 30.44 -0.26
N ARG A 111 13.71 29.31 0.45
CA ARG A 111 12.85 28.16 0.15
C ARG A 111 11.39 28.45 0.53
N CYS A 112 11.17 29.10 1.66
CA CYS A 112 9.83 29.51 2.08
C CYS A 112 9.19 30.48 1.08
N ILE A 113 9.95 31.43 0.54
CA ILE A 113 9.47 32.35 -0.51
C ILE A 113 9.09 31.57 -1.78
N ALA A 114 9.95 30.64 -2.22
CA ALA A 114 9.69 29.80 -3.38
C ALA A 114 8.44 28.92 -3.18
N LEU A 115 8.29 28.30 -2.00
CA LEU A 115 7.12 27.50 -1.64
C LEU A 115 5.83 28.33 -1.65
N ALA A 116 5.85 29.51 -1.03
CA ALA A 116 4.69 30.42 -0.99
C ALA A 116 4.23 30.85 -2.40
N SER A 117 5.17 30.95 -3.34
CA SER A 117 4.87 31.28 -4.74
C SER A 117 4.35 30.09 -5.56
N ALA A 118 4.76 28.84 -5.20
CA ALA A 118 4.47 27.65 -5.97
C ALA A 118 3.25 26.87 -5.45
N LEU A 119 2.91 27.04 -4.18
CA LEU A 119 1.84 26.28 -3.54
C LEU A 119 0.48 26.99 -3.66
N PRO A 120 -0.64 26.25 -3.64
CA PRO A 120 -1.97 26.83 -3.56
C PRO A 120 -2.13 27.74 -2.32
N ALA A 121 -2.92 28.79 -2.44
CA ALA A 121 -3.08 29.84 -1.40
C ALA A 121 -3.64 29.31 -0.05
N ASN A 122 -4.22 28.13 -0.04
CA ASN A 122 -4.71 27.45 1.17
C ASN A 122 -3.64 26.63 1.90
N VAL A 123 -2.41 26.60 1.41
CA VAL A 123 -1.27 25.96 2.08
C VAL A 123 -0.46 27.02 2.79
N LEU A 124 -0.33 26.89 4.10
CA LEU A 124 0.45 27.83 4.92
C LEU A 124 1.92 27.43 4.92
N VAL A 125 2.80 28.37 4.60
CA VAL A 125 4.25 28.17 4.67
C VAL A 125 4.81 28.90 5.90
N LEU A 126 5.52 28.15 6.73
CA LEU A 126 6.12 28.62 7.98
C LEU A 126 7.64 28.56 7.88
N GLN A 127 8.31 29.65 8.20
CA GLN A 127 9.76 29.67 8.32
C GLN A 127 10.16 29.26 9.73
N GLY A 128 10.95 28.21 9.87
CA GLY A 128 11.47 27.74 11.14
C GLY A 128 12.04 26.34 11.11
N VAL A 129 12.46 25.86 12.26
CA VAL A 129 13.01 24.52 12.44
C VAL A 129 11.96 23.62 13.06
N ALA A 130 11.73 22.45 12.45
CA ALA A 130 10.65 21.54 12.89
C ALA A 130 10.92 20.85 14.25
N THR A 131 12.10 21.07 14.85
CA THR A 131 12.43 20.67 16.22
C THR A 131 12.34 21.81 17.23
N ASP A 132 11.80 22.97 16.83
CA ASP A 132 11.52 24.07 17.74
C ASP A 132 10.15 23.88 18.41
N GLU A 133 10.15 23.57 19.71
CA GLU A 133 8.93 23.34 20.50
C GLU A 133 8.00 24.56 20.49
N LYS A 134 8.54 25.78 20.54
CA LYS A 134 7.74 27.01 20.57
C LYS A 134 7.01 27.24 19.25
N LEU A 135 7.68 26.93 18.13
CA LEU A 135 7.05 27.00 16.81
C LEU A 135 5.92 25.98 16.71
N LEU A 136 6.17 24.73 17.10
CA LEU A 136 5.16 23.68 17.05
C LEU A 136 3.97 23.98 17.95
N GLU A 137 4.20 24.51 19.15
CA GLU A 137 3.16 24.92 20.09
C GLU A 137 2.32 26.10 19.53
N SER A 138 2.97 27.13 18.99
CA SER A 138 2.27 28.29 18.39
C SER A 138 1.39 27.90 17.20
N GLU A 139 1.74 26.80 16.52
CA GLU A 139 1.02 26.27 15.37
C GLU A 139 0.04 25.14 15.73
N SER A 140 -0.24 24.94 17.02
CA SER A 140 -1.20 23.98 17.57
C SER A 140 -0.92 22.54 17.11
N ILE A 141 0.30 22.06 17.38
CA ILE A 141 0.73 20.71 16.99
C ILE A 141 -0.18 19.61 17.54
N GLU A 142 -0.79 19.84 18.71
CA GLU A 142 -1.71 18.90 19.36
C GLU A 142 -3.02 18.68 18.57
N GLU A 143 -3.36 19.60 17.69
CA GLU A 143 -4.52 19.47 16.79
C GLU A 143 -4.17 18.83 15.44
N VAL A 144 -2.88 18.57 15.19
CA VAL A 144 -2.42 17.97 13.93
C VAL A 144 -2.77 16.49 13.87
N ASP A 145 -3.51 16.10 12.83
CA ASP A 145 -3.88 14.70 12.61
C ASP A 145 -2.71 13.88 12.06
N LEU A 146 -1.85 14.51 11.24
CA LEU A 146 -0.69 13.87 10.62
C LEU A 146 0.48 14.83 10.48
N PHE A 147 1.58 14.53 11.17
CA PHE A 147 2.87 15.19 11.01
C PHE A 147 3.77 14.37 10.10
N LEU A 148 4.38 15.01 9.09
CA LEU A 148 5.21 14.38 8.08
C LEU A 148 6.60 15.02 8.09
N ALA A 149 7.61 14.30 8.54
CA ALA A 149 9.01 14.74 8.46
C ALA A 149 9.65 14.24 7.17
N LEU A 150 9.85 15.16 6.21
CA LEU A 150 10.24 14.89 4.83
C LEU A 150 11.50 15.67 4.41
N THR A 151 12.39 15.95 5.36
CA THR A 151 13.69 16.58 5.04
C THR A 151 14.66 15.56 4.45
N ASP A 152 15.80 16.01 3.99
CA ASP A 152 16.91 15.17 3.52
C ASP A 152 17.78 14.60 4.66
N ASP A 153 17.52 14.97 5.89
CA ASP A 153 18.24 14.57 7.09
C ASP A 153 17.42 13.61 7.95
N ASP A 154 17.88 12.36 8.05
CA ASP A 154 17.19 11.30 8.78
C ASP A 154 17.08 11.59 10.27
N GLU A 155 18.12 12.17 10.88
CA GLU A 155 18.17 12.52 12.29
C GLU A 155 17.13 13.60 12.62
N ASN A 156 17.05 14.65 11.79
CA ASN A 156 16.03 15.69 11.93
C ASN A 156 14.62 15.13 11.74
N ASN A 157 14.43 14.22 10.78
CA ASN A 157 13.13 13.60 10.53
C ASN A 157 12.69 12.76 11.75
N ILE A 158 13.60 12.00 12.34
CA ILE A 158 13.34 11.21 13.55
C ILE A 158 13.03 12.11 14.73
N MET A 159 13.88 13.10 15.00
CA MET A 159 13.74 13.97 16.17
C MET A 159 12.47 14.84 16.10
N SER A 160 12.19 15.45 14.95
CA SER A 160 10.96 16.25 14.77
C SER A 160 9.70 15.39 14.87
N SER A 161 9.71 14.14 14.36
CA SER A 161 8.57 13.22 14.49
C SER A 161 8.32 12.81 15.94
N LEU A 162 9.38 12.47 16.69
CA LEU A 162 9.27 12.12 18.11
C LEU A 162 8.78 13.31 18.94
N LEU A 163 9.29 14.51 18.64
CA LEU A 163 8.87 15.74 19.30
C LEU A 163 7.40 16.05 19.03
N ALA A 164 6.99 16.04 17.77
CA ALA A 164 5.60 16.27 17.37
C ALA A 164 4.65 15.24 18.04
N LYS A 165 5.06 13.97 18.10
CA LYS A 165 4.28 12.93 18.78
C LYS A 165 4.15 13.19 20.28
N ARG A 166 5.26 13.55 20.94
CA ARG A 166 5.27 13.90 22.36
C ARG A 166 4.38 15.11 22.67
N MET A 167 4.34 16.08 21.78
CA MET A 167 3.53 17.30 21.89
C MET A 167 2.05 17.11 21.52
N GLY A 168 1.64 15.90 21.11
CA GLY A 168 0.23 15.57 20.93
C GLY A 168 -0.24 15.34 19.49
N ALA A 169 0.64 15.42 18.47
CA ALA A 169 0.26 15.04 17.11
C ALA A 169 -0.32 13.63 17.07
N SER A 170 -1.47 13.46 16.43
CA SER A 170 -2.20 12.18 16.43
C SER A 170 -1.38 11.06 15.79
N ARG A 171 -0.76 11.34 14.63
CA ARG A 171 0.12 10.41 13.92
C ARG A 171 1.34 11.12 13.37
N VAL A 172 2.46 10.39 13.32
CA VAL A 172 3.71 10.92 12.78
C VAL A 172 4.31 9.96 11.76
N LEU A 173 4.84 10.52 10.68
CA LEU A 173 5.58 9.81 9.65
C LEU A 173 6.96 10.43 9.49
N ALA A 174 8.00 9.59 9.51
CA ALA A 174 9.37 10.00 9.21
C ALA A 174 9.85 9.37 7.90
N LEU A 175 10.41 10.18 7.00
CA LEU A 175 11.17 9.71 5.86
C LEU A 175 12.56 9.32 6.34
N ILE A 176 12.99 8.08 6.08
CA ILE A 176 14.27 7.54 6.56
C ILE A 176 14.99 6.87 5.39
N ASN A 177 16.11 7.46 4.98
CA ASN A 177 16.91 6.97 3.86
C ASN A 177 17.82 5.82 4.29
N ARG A 178 18.41 5.89 5.49
CA ARG A 178 19.34 4.88 6.01
C ARG A 178 18.58 3.70 6.62
N ARG A 179 18.80 2.53 6.05
CA ARG A 179 18.14 1.29 6.49
C ARG A 179 18.38 1.00 7.99
N SER A 180 19.58 1.23 8.49
CA SER A 180 19.91 1.03 9.90
C SER A 180 19.03 1.85 10.84
N TYR A 181 18.71 3.10 10.47
CA TYR A 181 17.84 3.95 11.28
C TYR A 181 16.37 3.51 11.19
N ALA A 182 15.94 3.11 9.99
CA ALA A 182 14.60 2.56 9.83
C ALA A 182 14.38 1.30 10.69
N ASP A 183 15.42 0.47 10.87
CA ASP A 183 15.37 -0.72 11.72
C ASP A 183 15.30 -0.38 13.22
N LEU A 184 15.98 0.71 13.65
CA LEU A 184 15.92 1.19 15.04
C LEU A 184 14.56 1.79 15.43
N MET A 185 13.78 2.27 14.45
CA MET A 185 12.48 2.93 14.72
C MET A 185 11.36 1.95 15.06
N HIS A 186 11.61 0.64 15.00
CA HIS A 186 10.64 -0.35 15.44
C HIS A 186 10.39 -0.26 16.95
N GLY A 187 9.12 -0.15 17.32
CA GLY A 187 8.71 -0.05 18.71
C GLY A 187 8.90 1.34 19.34
N THR A 188 9.33 2.33 18.56
CA THR A 188 9.32 3.73 18.99
C THR A 188 7.93 4.35 18.82
N GLN A 189 7.79 5.61 19.24
CA GLN A 189 6.56 6.38 19.09
C GLN A 189 6.31 6.88 17.65
N ILE A 190 7.19 6.58 16.69
CA ILE A 190 6.99 6.89 15.26
C ILE A 190 6.01 5.88 14.67
N ASP A 191 4.84 6.35 14.22
CA ASP A 191 3.79 5.49 13.70
C ASP A 191 4.18 4.87 12.35
N ILE A 192 4.85 5.65 11.48
CA ILE A 192 5.26 5.21 10.14
C ILE A 192 6.70 5.67 9.86
N ALA A 193 7.60 4.74 9.61
CA ALA A 193 8.93 4.99 9.06
C ALA A 193 8.94 4.57 7.58
N LEU A 194 9.06 5.55 6.67
CA LEU A 194 9.03 5.32 5.23
C LEU A 194 10.44 5.41 4.65
N SER A 195 10.86 4.37 3.93
CA SER A 195 12.11 4.39 3.17
C SER A 195 11.82 4.52 1.66
N PRO A 196 12.27 5.59 1.00
CA PRO A 196 12.09 5.77 -0.45
C PRO A 196 12.68 4.62 -1.25
N ALA A 197 13.88 4.16 -0.86
CA ALA A 197 14.55 3.04 -1.53
C ALA A 197 13.72 1.75 -1.49
N GLN A 198 13.05 1.47 -0.37
CA GLN A 198 12.19 0.30 -0.25
C GLN A 198 10.88 0.47 -1.03
N ALA A 199 10.31 1.67 -1.05
CA ALA A 199 9.10 1.95 -1.83
C ALA A 199 9.36 1.76 -3.35
N MET A 200 10.51 2.23 -3.85
CA MET A 200 10.88 2.09 -5.27
C MET A 200 11.33 0.68 -5.65
N LEU A 201 11.86 -0.10 -4.71
CA LEU A 201 12.40 -1.42 -5.00
C LEU A 201 11.35 -2.35 -5.63
N GLY A 202 10.12 -2.31 -5.13
CA GLY A 202 9.00 -3.09 -5.67
C GLY A 202 8.73 -2.78 -7.15
N GLU A 203 8.68 -1.51 -7.51
CA GLU A 203 8.47 -1.06 -8.89
C GLU A 203 9.65 -1.44 -9.80
N LEU A 204 10.88 -1.23 -9.34
CA LEU A 204 12.07 -1.62 -10.11
C LEU A 204 12.12 -3.14 -10.33
N LEU A 205 11.80 -3.94 -9.32
CA LEU A 205 11.78 -5.39 -9.43
C LEU A 205 10.73 -5.88 -10.44
N ALA A 206 9.58 -5.23 -10.55
CA ALA A 206 8.58 -5.55 -11.56
C ALA A 206 9.14 -5.40 -12.99
N HIS A 207 9.97 -4.37 -13.24
CA HIS A 207 10.60 -4.14 -14.54
C HIS A 207 11.78 -5.07 -14.85
N VAL A 208 12.47 -5.56 -13.82
CA VAL A 208 13.65 -6.44 -13.97
C VAL A 208 13.27 -7.92 -14.05
N ARG A 209 12.15 -8.30 -13.42
CA ARG A 209 11.67 -9.68 -13.44
C ARG A 209 11.19 -10.06 -14.84
N ARG A 210 11.62 -11.25 -15.30
CA ARG A 210 11.20 -11.82 -16.58
C ARG A 210 9.84 -12.49 -16.39
N GLY A 211 8.90 -12.21 -17.32
CA GLY A 211 7.59 -12.86 -17.36
C GLY A 211 6.44 -11.86 -17.21
N ASP A 212 5.26 -12.38 -16.95
CA ASP A 212 4.01 -11.61 -16.88
C ASP A 212 3.75 -11.00 -15.49
N VAL A 213 4.82 -10.69 -14.73
CA VAL A 213 4.74 -10.00 -13.44
C VAL A 213 4.44 -8.52 -13.68
N GLN A 214 3.31 -8.05 -13.19
CA GLN A 214 2.87 -6.65 -13.35
C GLN A 214 3.29 -5.77 -12.18
N ALA A 215 3.17 -6.28 -10.95
CA ALA A 215 3.52 -5.54 -9.76
C ALA A 215 4.12 -6.44 -8.68
N VAL A 216 5.03 -5.86 -7.91
CA VAL A 216 5.63 -6.49 -6.73
C VAL A 216 5.62 -5.48 -5.59
N HIS A 217 4.91 -5.81 -4.54
CA HIS A 217 4.89 -4.99 -3.33
C HIS A 217 5.66 -5.70 -2.22
N SER A 218 6.78 -5.11 -1.82
CA SER A 218 7.54 -5.59 -0.68
C SER A 218 6.80 -5.28 0.60
N LEU A 219 6.55 -6.30 1.41
CA LEU A 219 5.86 -6.22 2.69
C LEU A 219 6.86 -6.46 3.81
N ARG A 220 6.67 -5.75 4.93
CA ARG A 220 7.56 -5.86 6.10
C ARG A 220 9.05 -5.82 5.73
N ARG A 221 9.46 -4.80 4.95
CA ARG A 221 10.87 -4.56 4.56
C ARG A 221 11.52 -5.73 3.82
N GLY A 222 10.75 -6.41 2.98
CA GLY A 222 11.24 -7.51 2.14
C GLY A 222 11.25 -8.87 2.83
N VAL A 223 10.58 -9.01 3.97
CA VAL A 223 10.34 -10.33 4.59
C VAL A 223 9.30 -11.09 3.78
N ALA A 224 8.23 -10.43 3.36
CA ALA A 224 7.18 -10.99 2.51
C ALA A 224 6.96 -10.12 1.27
N GLU A 225 6.28 -10.68 0.27
CA GLU A 225 5.91 -9.97 -0.96
C GLU A 225 4.46 -10.23 -1.35
N ALA A 226 3.80 -9.21 -1.89
CA ALA A 226 2.60 -9.37 -2.68
C ALA A 226 2.99 -9.29 -4.16
N LEU A 227 2.65 -10.31 -4.93
CA LEU A 227 3.02 -10.48 -6.33
C LEU A 227 1.75 -10.48 -7.18
N GLU A 228 1.67 -9.57 -8.14
CA GLU A 228 0.65 -9.59 -9.18
C GLU A 228 1.25 -10.17 -10.46
N ILE A 229 0.63 -11.22 -10.98
CA ILE A 229 1.06 -11.90 -12.19
C ILE A 229 -0.13 -12.14 -13.11
N VAL A 230 0.06 -11.93 -14.43
CA VAL A 230 -0.98 -12.15 -15.43
C VAL A 230 -0.92 -13.58 -15.95
N ALA A 231 -2.06 -14.26 -15.95
CA ALA A 231 -2.19 -15.58 -16.57
C ALA A 231 -2.27 -15.44 -18.10
N ARG A 232 -1.21 -15.83 -18.80
CA ARG A 232 -1.12 -15.78 -20.26
C ARG A 232 -1.24 -17.14 -20.91
N GLY A 233 -1.66 -17.14 -22.19
CA GLY A 233 -1.78 -18.34 -23.02
C GLY A 233 -3.16 -18.99 -23.00
N ASP A 234 -3.22 -20.29 -23.27
CA ASP A 234 -4.43 -21.10 -23.30
C ASP A 234 -4.25 -22.42 -22.49
N ARG A 235 -5.26 -23.28 -22.53
CA ARG A 235 -5.23 -24.58 -21.83
C ARG A 235 -4.09 -25.52 -22.26
N LYS A 236 -3.52 -25.33 -23.48
CA LYS A 236 -2.47 -26.19 -24.03
C LYS A 236 -1.09 -25.65 -23.66
N SER A 237 -0.91 -24.35 -23.69
CA SER A 237 0.37 -23.66 -23.47
C SER A 237 0.62 -23.26 -22.02
N SER A 238 -0.44 -23.08 -21.22
CA SER A 238 -0.36 -22.64 -19.82
C SER A 238 -0.61 -23.80 -18.83
N ARG A 239 0.11 -23.77 -17.71
CA ARG A 239 -0.09 -24.72 -16.61
C ARG A 239 -1.22 -24.34 -15.68
N VAL A 240 -1.73 -23.10 -15.77
CA VAL A 240 -2.71 -22.53 -14.84
C VAL A 240 -4.07 -22.27 -15.51
N ILE A 241 -4.10 -21.90 -16.78
CA ILE A 241 -5.33 -21.53 -17.49
C ILE A 241 -6.26 -22.73 -17.68
N GLY A 242 -7.55 -22.51 -17.37
CA GLY A 242 -8.60 -23.52 -17.46
C GLY A 242 -8.54 -24.58 -16.36
N ARG A 243 -7.64 -24.42 -15.38
CA ARG A 243 -7.56 -25.29 -14.19
C ARG A 243 -8.27 -24.66 -13.02
N LYS A 244 -8.84 -25.52 -12.15
CA LYS A 244 -9.38 -25.09 -10.88
C LYS A 244 -8.24 -24.73 -9.94
N MET A 245 -8.44 -23.73 -9.10
CA MET A 245 -7.44 -23.32 -8.12
C MET A 245 -7.04 -24.46 -7.18
N GLY A 246 -7.98 -25.31 -6.77
CA GLY A 246 -7.70 -26.45 -5.91
C GLY A 246 -6.80 -27.52 -6.54
N ASP A 247 -6.68 -27.54 -7.88
CA ASP A 247 -5.82 -28.47 -8.62
C ASP A 247 -4.41 -27.94 -8.84
N LEU A 248 -4.16 -26.66 -8.50
CA LEU A 248 -2.85 -26.05 -8.63
C LEU A 248 -1.95 -26.42 -7.46
N ARG A 249 -0.76 -26.91 -7.77
CA ARG A 249 0.27 -27.18 -6.77
C ARG A 249 1.05 -25.89 -6.48
N LEU A 250 0.51 -25.07 -5.58
CA LEU A 250 1.23 -23.90 -5.08
C LEU A 250 2.36 -24.33 -4.14
N PRO A 251 3.46 -23.58 -4.08
CA PRO A 251 4.49 -23.76 -3.07
C PRO A 251 3.90 -23.63 -1.66
N GLU A 252 4.51 -24.29 -0.69
CA GLU A 252 4.06 -24.27 0.70
C GLU A 252 4.01 -22.83 1.25
N ASN A 253 2.93 -22.48 1.96
CA ASN A 253 2.67 -21.17 2.52
C ASN A 253 2.48 -20.02 1.50
N VAL A 254 2.37 -20.30 0.21
CA VAL A 254 1.93 -19.33 -0.80
C VAL A 254 0.41 -19.28 -0.83
N HIS A 255 -0.14 -18.10 -0.69
CA HIS A 255 -1.58 -17.89 -0.71
C HIS A 255 -1.99 -17.04 -1.91
N MET A 256 -2.87 -17.58 -2.76
CA MET A 256 -3.56 -16.78 -3.76
C MET A 256 -4.60 -15.93 -3.05
N GLY A 257 -4.46 -14.62 -3.18
CA GLY A 257 -5.29 -13.65 -2.45
C GLY A 257 -6.55 -13.27 -3.20
N LEU A 258 -6.40 -12.78 -4.43
CA LEU A 258 -7.52 -12.37 -5.28
C LEU A 258 -7.16 -12.52 -6.77
N ILE A 259 -8.19 -12.52 -7.61
CA ILE A 259 -8.08 -12.46 -9.06
C ILE A 259 -8.82 -11.20 -9.53
N VAL A 260 -8.20 -10.41 -10.41
CA VAL A 260 -8.86 -9.31 -11.10
C VAL A 260 -9.03 -9.71 -12.56
N ARG A 261 -10.27 -9.78 -13.01
CA ARG A 261 -10.65 -10.19 -14.37
C ARG A 261 -11.21 -9.00 -15.14
N GLY A 262 -10.87 -8.89 -16.43
CA GLY A 262 -11.39 -7.83 -17.29
C GLY A 262 -10.60 -6.51 -17.21
N LEU A 263 -9.37 -6.52 -16.70
CA LEU A 263 -8.48 -5.36 -16.83
C LEU A 263 -8.07 -5.19 -18.29
N PRO A 264 -8.05 -3.94 -18.82
CA PRO A 264 -7.53 -3.68 -20.17
C PRO A 264 -6.04 -4.04 -20.23
N GLU A 265 -5.58 -4.57 -21.35
CA GLU A 265 -4.15 -4.87 -21.53
C GLU A 265 -3.32 -3.59 -21.41
N THR A 266 -2.34 -3.62 -20.54
CA THR A 266 -1.39 -2.52 -20.33
C THR A 266 -0.56 -2.38 -21.61
N GLY A 267 -0.85 -1.37 -22.43
CA GLY A 267 -0.15 -1.13 -23.72
C GLY A 267 -1.08 -0.86 -24.89
N ALA A 268 -2.39 -1.08 -24.78
CA ALA A 268 -3.34 -0.58 -25.76
C ALA A 268 -3.42 0.94 -25.58
N ALA A 269 -2.69 1.69 -26.41
CA ALA A 269 -2.91 3.13 -26.55
C ALA A 269 -4.40 3.35 -26.81
N PRO A 270 -5.03 4.39 -26.24
CA PRO A 270 -6.40 4.73 -26.55
C PRO A 270 -6.47 4.86 -28.08
N ALA A 271 -7.29 4.02 -28.71
CA ALA A 271 -7.53 4.13 -30.15
C ALA A 271 -8.00 5.57 -30.39
N HIS A 272 -7.16 6.34 -31.09
CA HIS A 272 -7.58 7.63 -31.62
C HIS A 272 -8.81 7.34 -32.46
N SER A 273 -9.96 7.72 -31.97
CA SER A 273 -11.20 7.70 -32.73
C SER A 273 -11.07 8.78 -33.82
N ASP A 274 -10.61 8.37 -35.00
CA ASP A 274 -10.85 9.14 -36.19
C ASP A 274 -12.37 9.29 -36.33
N ALA A 275 -12.84 10.51 -36.22
CA ALA A 275 -14.25 10.90 -36.16
C ALA A 275 -15.02 10.71 -37.48
N SER A 276 -14.65 9.72 -38.31
CA SER A 276 -15.25 9.51 -39.64
C SER A 276 -15.80 8.11 -39.90
N SER A 277 -15.81 7.17 -38.93
CA SER A 277 -16.44 5.86 -39.16
C SER A 277 -17.83 5.79 -38.51
N GLN A 278 -18.84 5.62 -39.33
CA GLN A 278 -20.26 5.37 -38.96
C GLN A 278 -20.52 3.95 -38.42
N LEU A 279 -19.60 3.41 -37.63
CA LEU A 279 -19.82 2.15 -36.92
C LEU A 279 -20.54 2.42 -35.60
N PRO A 280 -21.52 1.56 -35.22
CA PRO A 280 -22.17 1.69 -33.91
C PRO A 280 -21.09 1.68 -32.80
N PRO A 281 -21.28 2.47 -31.71
CA PRO A 281 -20.32 2.53 -30.63
C PRO A 281 -20.10 1.11 -30.06
N LEU A 282 -18.84 0.71 -29.99
CA LEU A 282 -18.45 -0.55 -29.33
C LEU A 282 -19.01 -0.55 -27.90
N PRO A 283 -19.53 -1.69 -27.44
CA PRO A 283 -19.98 -1.80 -26.04
C PRO A 283 -18.84 -1.38 -25.10
N PRO A 284 -19.16 -0.68 -24.01
CA PRO A 284 -18.14 -0.27 -23.06
C PRO A 284 -17.35 -1.50 -22.59
N PRO A 285 -16.02 -1.39 -22.40
CA PRO A 285 -15.22 -2.51 -21.95
C PRO A 285 -15.80 -3.02 -20.61
N PRO A 286 -15.78 -4.35 -20.40
CA PRO A 286 -16.28 -4.94 -19.16
C PRO A 286 -15.56 -4.30 -17.96
N GLN A 287 -16.32 -3.94 -16.94
CA GLN A 287 -15.72 -3.39 -15.72
C GLN A 287 -14.89 -4.47 -15.04
N PRO A 288 -13.69 -4.11 -14.54
CA PRO A 288 -12.85 -5.06 -13.82
C PRO A 288 -13.60 -5.72 -12.66
N GLN A 289 -13.59 -7.04 -12.61
CA GLN A 289 -14.22 -7.81 -11.54
C GLN A 289 -13.17 -8.35 -10.59
N VAL A 290 -13.31 -8.04 -9.29
CA VAL A 290 -12.48 -8.62 -8.22
C VAL A 290 -13.13 -9.91 -7.73
N ILE A 291 -12.40 -11.03 -7.85
CA ILE A 291 -12.85 -12.37 -7.48
C ILE A 291 -12.01 -12.85 -6.30
N ILE A 292 -12.67 -13.26 -5.22
CA ILE A 292 -12.01 -14.00 -4.13
C ILE A 292 -12.00 -15.48 -4.50
N PRO A 293 -10.81 -16.04 -4.81
CA PRO A 293 -10.76 -17.38 -5.36
C PRO A 293 -11.07 -18.46 -4.32
N HIS A 294 -11.84 -19.47 -4.73
CA HIS A 294 -12.14 -20.68 -3.98
C HIS A 294 -11.53 -21.90 -4.72
N SER A 295 -11.56 -23.07 -4.11
CA SER A 295 -10.97 -24.30 -4.69
C SER A 295 -11.49 -24.64 -6.10
N HIS A 296 -12.72 -24.27 -6.40
CA HIS A 296 -13.39 -24.51 -7.71
C HIS A 296 -13.28 -23.31 -8.69
N THR A 297 -12.70 -22.19 -8.27
CA THR A 297 -12.49 -21.03 -9.17
C THR A 297 -11.52 -21.43 -10.28
N VAL A 298 -11.90 -21.17 -11.52
CA VAL A 298 -11.09 -21.45 -12.71
C VAL A 298 -10.32 -20.18 -13.10
N ILE A 299 -9.03 -20.33 -13.37
CA ILE A 299 -8.19 -19.25 -13.88
C ILE A 299 -8.40 -19.12 -15.39
N GLU A 300 -8.66 -17.92 -15.87
CA GLU A 300 -8.86 -17.60 -17.27
C GLU A 300 -7.67 -16.82 -17.85
N SER A 301 -7.59 -16.76 -19.19
CA SER A 301 -6.56 -15.96 -19.85
C SER A 301 -6.77 -14.47 -19.53
N ASN A 302 -5.65 -13.76 -19.31
CA ASN A 302 -5.61 -12.37 -18.89
C ASN A 302 -6.17 -12.09 -17.48
N ASP A 303 -6.38 -13.12 -16.65
CA ASP A 303 -6.62 -12.91 -15.23
C ASP A 303 -5.34 -12.35 -14.57
N HIS A 304 -5.50 -11.27 -13.82
CA HIS A 304 -4.49 -10.75 -12.91
C HIS A 304 -4.61 -11.44 -11.57
N VAL A 305 -3.63 -12.25 -11.22
CA VAL A 305 -3.66 -13.06 -10.01
C VAL A 305 -2.70 -12.48 -8.97
N VAL A 306 -3.23 -12.16 -7.80
CA VAL A 306 -2.43 -11.59 -6.70
C VAL A 306 -2.11 -12.67 -5.69
N PHE A 307 -0.82 -12.87 -5.43
CA PHE A 307 -0.31 -13.80 -4.43
C PHE A 307 0.29 -13.08 -3.23
N PHE A 308 0.14 -13.68 -2.07
CA PHE A 308 0.95 -13.37 -0.90
C PHE A 308 2.03 -14.45 -0.74
N LEU A 309 3.28 -14.00 -0.62
CA LEU A 309 4.45 -14.85 -0.44
C LEU A 309 5.15 -14.47 0.88
N PRO A 310 5.19 -15.38 1.87
CA PRO A 310 5.84 -15.12 3.15
C PRO A 310 7.37 -15.04 3.04
N ASN A 311 7.94 -15.43 1.90
CA ASN A 311 9.36 -15.37 1.62
C ASN A 311 9.59 -15.07 0.13
N LYS A 312 10.44 -14.08 -0.16
CA LYS A 312 10.81 -13.68 -1.53
C LYS A 312 11.42 -14.80 -2.38
N ARG A 313 11.99 -15.83 -1.75
CA ARG A 313 12.56 -17.00 -2.49
C ARG A 313 11.50 -17.79 -3.25
N LEU A 314 10.24 -17.73 -2.83
CA LEU A 314 9.12 -18.45 -3.44
C LEU A 314 8.61 -17.78 -4.73
N VAL A 315 9.03 -16.56 -5.01
CA VAL A 315 8.64 -15.82 -6.23
C VAL A 315 8.98 -16.59 -7.49
N SER A 316 10.21 -17.11 -7.59
CA SER A 316 10.65 -17.84 -8.78
C SER A 316 9.83 -19.10 -9.05
N ASP A 317 9.29 -19.73 -8.00
CA ASP A 317 8.49 -20.93 -8.15
C ASP A 317 7.07 -20.60 -8.60
N VAL A 318 6.50 -19.50 -8.15
CA VAL A 318 5.23 -18.98 -8.67
C VAL A 318 5.38 -18.51 -10.11
N GLU A 319 6.43 -17.78 -10.45
CA GLU A 319 6.73 -17.38 -11.85
C GLU A 319 6.84 -18.59 -12.79
N LYS A 320 7.52 -19.66 -12.36
CA LYS A 320 7.61 -20.89 -13.16
C LYS A 320 6.26 -21.54 -13.43
N LEU A 321 5.32 -21.45 -12.47
CA LEU A 321 3.98 -21.99 -12.60
C LEU A 321 3.17 -21.24 -13.69
N PHE A 322 3.38 -19.92 -13.83
CA PHE A 322 2.68 -19.07 -14.77
C PHE A 322 3.38 -18.96 -16.14
N ARG A 323 4.58 -19.52 -16.31
CA ARG A 323 5.27 -19.50 -17.59
C ARG A 323 4.48 -20.23 -18.67
N VAL A 324 4.33 -19.55 -19.82
CA VAL A 324 3.79 -20.14 -21.03
C VAL A 324 4.87 -20.98 -21.71
N SER A 325 4.49 -22.13 -22.25
CA SER A 325 5.41 -23.01 -22.97
C SER A 325 5.91 -22.32 -24.27
N ALA A 326 7.20 -22.46 -24.61
CA ALA A 326 7.83 -21.82 -25.77
C ALA A 326 7.27 -22.22 -27.15
N THR A 327 6.30 -23.13 -27.20
CA THR A 327 5.57 -23.56 -28.41
C THR A 327 4.51 -22.55 -28.87
N PHE A 328 4.43 -21.38 -28.26
CA PHE A 328 3.41 -20.36 -28.55
C PHE A 328 3.90 -19.25 -29.49
N PHE A 329 5.14 -19.31 -29.99
CA PHE A 329 5.68 -18.36 -30.96
C PHE A 329 5.86 -19.01 -32.31
#